data_128a57e58c051c33818dd91ab15c57d1
#
_entry.id   128a57e58c051c33818dd91ab15c57d1
#
_cell.length_a   1.000
_cell.length_b   1.000
_cell.length_c   1.000
_cell.angle_alpha   90.00
_cell.angle_beta   90.00
_cell.angle_gamma   90.00
#
_symmetry.space_group_name_H-M   'P 1'
#
loop_
_entity.id
_entity.type
_entity.pdbx_description
1 polymer ?
#
loop_
_entity_poly.entity_id
_entity_poly.type
_entity_poly.pdbx_seq_one_letter_code
_entity_poly.pdbx_strand_id
1 'polypeptide(L)'
;MKKVVKFGGSSLASAEQFKKVGAIIRSDAGRRFVVPSAPGKRFDKDTKVTDMLYACYALAAEGKDFGRELRQIEQRYQEIIDGLELKLSLEKEFSLIRENFAGKAGKDYAASRGEYLNGIVMANYLGYEFVDAAEVIVFCEDGSFDMDKTTEVLGERLKDMKNAVIPGFYGALPDGHVITFSRGGSDITGSLVAAAIHADIYENWTDVSGFLVTDPRIVVNPEVIETITYRELRELSYMGATVLHEEAIFPVRKEGIPINIRNTNAPEDKGTLIVESTCRKPKYTITGIAGKKGFAALNIEKDMMNSEVGFGRKVLEVFEKNGISFEHMPSGIDTMTVFVHQSEFEEK
;
A
#
# COMPACT_ATOMS: atom_id res chain seq x y z
N MET A 1 22.09 -5.62 10.76
CA MET A 1 20.63 -5.45 10.72
C MET A 1 20.20 -5.37 9.26
N LYS A 2 19.32 -6.26 8.81
CA LYS A 2 18.77 -6.24 7.44
C LYS A 2 17.46 -5.46 7.46
N LYS A 3 17.37 -4.43 6.62
CA LYS A 3 16.18 -3.59 6.49
C LYS A 3 15.63 -3.65 5.07
N VAL A 4 14.32 -3.75 4.98
CA VAL A 4 13.59 -3.49 3.74
C VAL A 4 12.99 -2.09 3.87
N VAL A 5 13.13 -1.29 2.82
CA VAL A 5 12.60 0.08 2.78
C VAL A 5 11.68 0.26 1.59
N LYS A 6 10.43 0.65 1.83
CA LYS A 6 9.49 0.99 0.76
C LYS A 6 9.30 2.50 0.74
N PHE A 7 9.28 3.07 -0.45
CA PHE A 7 9.01 4.50 -0.63
C PHE A 7 7.72 4.72 -1.43
N GLY A 8 6.82 5.52 -0.88
CA GLY A 8 5.57 5.90 -1.54
C GLY A 8 5.78 6.83 -2.72
N GLY A 9 4.76 6.99 -3.56
CA GLY A 9 4.85 7.78 -4.79
C GLY A 9 5.17 9.26 -4.56
N SER A 10 4.67 9.88 -3.48
CA SER A 10 5.01 11.26 -3.10
C SER A 10 6.49 11.43 -2.80
N SER A 11 7.12 10.40 -2.22
CA SER A 11 8.56 10.36 -1.94
C SER A 11 9.44 10.18 -3.18
N LEU A 12 8.85 9.87 -4.34
CA LEU A 12 9.53 9.57 -5.60
C LEU A 12 9.01 10.43 -6.77
N ALA A 13 8.35 11.53 -6.46
CA ALA A 13 7.67 12.37 -7.45
C ALA A 13 8.62 13.20 -8.34
N SER A 14 9.86 13.44 -7.93
CA SER A 14 10.84 14.27 -8.65
C SER A 14 12.27 13.86 -8.31
N ALA A 15 13.23 14.35 -9.08
CA ALA A 15 14.67 14.14 -8.81
C ALA A 15 15.08 14.63 -7.40
N GLU A 16 14.51 15.73 -6.91
CA GLU A 16 14.79 16.22 -5.55
C GLU A 16 14.33 15.23 -4.49
N GLN A 17 13.15 14.63 -4.67
CA GLN A 17 12.65 13.60 -3.76
C GLN A 17 13.53 12.34 -3.84
N PHE A 18 13.94 11.92 -5.02
CA PHE A 18 14.91 10.83 -5.19
C PHE A 18 16.23 11.09 -4.45
N LYS A 19 16.76 12.33 -4.49
CA LYS A 19 17.97 12.71 -3.75
C LYS A 19 17.79 12.55 -2.24
N LYS A 20 16.62 12.95 -1.68
CA LYS A 20 16.29 12.71 -0.26
C LYS A 20 16.22 11.21 0.04
N VAL A 21 15.52 10.45 -0.77
CA VAL A 21 15.42 8.98 -0.64
C VAL A 21 16.80 8.33 -0.68
N GLY A 22 17.65 8.72 -1.64
CA GLY A 22 19.01 8.22 -1.73
C GLY A 22 19.87 8.57 -0.50
N ALA A 23 19.72 9.76 0.06
CA ALA A 23 20.38 10.15 1.31
C ALA A 23 19.91 9.29 2.49
N ILE A 24 18.58 9.05 2.60
CA ILE A 24 18.00 8.16 3.60
C ILE A 24 18.58 6.75 3.47
N ILE A 25 18.60 6.17 2.27
CA ILE A 25 19.09 4.80 2.06
C ILE A 25 20.58 4.71 2.43
N ARG A 26 21.40 5.66 1.97
CA ARG A 26 22.84 5.67 2.21
C ARG A 26 23.22 5.98 3.67
N SER A 27 22.33 6.59 4.44
CA SER A 27 22.58 6.90 5.87
C SER A 27 22.58 5.66 6.77
N ASP A 28 22.10 4.49 6.27
CA ASP A 28 22.06 3.26 7.04
C ASP A 28 22.35 2.04 6.13
N ALA A 29 23.51 1.43 6.32
CA ALA A 29 23.96 0.27 5.54
C ALA A 29 23.04 -0.96 5.66
N GLY A 30 22.13 -0.97 6.61
CA GLY A 30 21.09 -2.01 6.75
C GLY A 30 19.96 -1.90 5.72
N ARG A 31 19.75 -0.73 5.10
CA ARG A 31 18.72 -0.47 4.09
C ARG A 31 19.12 -1.02 2.72
N ARG A 32 19.10 -2.34 2.62
CA ARG A 32 19.67 -3.09 1.49
C ARG A 32 18.67 -3.41 0.39
N PHE A 33 17.40 -3.55 0.73
CA PHE A 33 16.34 -3.94 -0.19
C PHE A 33 15.32 -2.81 -0.27
N VAL A 34 15.13 -2.30 -1.48
CA VAL A 34 14.34 -1.08 -1.73
C VAL A 34 13.14 -1.41 -2.60
N VAL A 35 11.96 -0.99 -2.16
CA VAL A 35 10.71 -1.17 -2.91
C VAL A 35 10.13 0.20 -3.27
N PRO A 36 10.37 0.68 -4.51
CA PRO A 36 9.80 1.93 -4.98
C PRO A 36 8.38 1.76 -5.50
N SER A 37 7.51 2.75 -5.21
CA SER A 37 6.26 2.96 -5.94
C SER A 37 6.50 3.77 -7.21
N ALA A 38 5.50 3.87 -8.10
CA ALA A 38 5.51 4.79 -9.23
C ALA A 38 5.61 6.26 -8.75
N PRO A 39 6.14 7.19 -9.57
CA PRO A 39 6.19 8.59 -9.24
C PRO A 39 4.80 9.19 -8.98
N GLY A 40 4.61 9.76 -7.80
CA GLY A 40 3.39 10.42 -7.38
C GLY A 40 3.25 11.84 -7.95
N LYS A 41 2.36 12.62 -7.36
CA LYS A 41 2.16 14.04 -7.70
C LYS A 41 3.33 14.88 -7.20
N ARG A 42 3.81 15.84 -8.02
CA ARG A 42 4.80 16.85 -7.65
C ARG A 42 4.15 18.01 -6.86
N PHE A 43 2.86 18.27 -7.14
CA PHE A 43 2.03 19.31 -6.53
C PHE A 43 0.55 18.92 -6.61
N ASP A 44 -0.35 19.59 -5.90
CA ASP A 44 -1.76 19.19 -5.73
C ASP A 44 -2.53 18.94 -7.04
N LYS A 45 -2.29 19.75 -8.06
CA LYS A 45 -2.98 19.63 -9.37
C LYS A 45 -2.26 18.71 -10.36
N ASP A 46 -1.13 18.10 -9.98
CA ASP A 46 -0.38 17.17 -10.84
C ASP A 46 -1.10 15.82 -10.94
N THR A 47 -0.77 15.05 -11.97
CA THR A 47 -1.29 13.70 -12.18
C THR A 47 -0.24 12.67 -11.80
N LYS A 48 -0.64 11.59 -11.12
CA LYS A 48 0.25 10.46 -10.83
C LYS A 48 0.61 9.73 -12.12
N VAL A 49 1.82 9.19 -12.18
CA VAL A 49 2.26 8.40 -13.36
C VAL A 49 1.33 7.21 -13.62
N THR A 50 0.84 6.53 -12.59
CA THR A 50 -0.10 5.42 -12.74
C THR A 50 -1.40 5.87 -13.41
N ASP A 51 -1.94 7.05 -13.04
CA ASP A 51 -3.16 7.60 -13.66
C ASP A 51 -2.90 7.98 -15.14
N MET A 52 -1.71 8.52 -15.44
CA MET A 52 -1.29 8.82 -16.83
C MET A 52 -1.20 7.54 -17.66
N LEU A 53 -0.66 6.46 -17.11
CA LEU A 53 -0.56 5.15 -17.77
C LEU A 53 -1.95 4.55 -18.03
N TYR A 54 -2.88 4.65 -17.08
CA TYR A 54 -4.27 4.24 -17.30
C TYR A 54 -4.95 5.04 -18.43
N ALA A 55 -4.78 6.37 -18.45
CA ALA A 55 -5.34 7.22 -19.50
C ALA A 55 -4.74 6.87 -20.87
N CYS A 56 -3.44 6.66 -20.95
CA CYS A 56 -2.72 6.25 -22.13
C CYS A 56 -3.24 4.89 -22.65
N TYR A 57 -3.36 3.91 -21.77
CA TYR A 57 -3.88 2.59 -22.12
C TYR A 57 -5.36 2.62 -22.55
N ALA A 58 -6.19 3.45 -21.95
CA ALA A 58 -7.60 3.60 -22.34
C ALA A 58 -7.73 4.05 -23.81
N LEU A 59 -6.89 4.99 -24.25
CA LEU A 59 -6.84 5.41 -25.66
C LEU A 59 -6.40 4.26 -26.57
N ALA A 60 -5.36 3.52 -26.18
CA ALA A 60 -4.88 2.37 -26.94
C ALA A 60 -5.94 1.27 -27.07
N ALA A 61 -6.67 0.98 -26.00
CA ALA A 61 -7.76 0.00 -25.97
C ALA A 61 -8.91 0.36 -26.92
N GLU A 62 -9.17 1.66 -27.09
CA GLU A 62 -10.15 2.21 -28.06
C GLU A 62 -9.59 2.32 -29.49
N GLY A 63 -8.33 1.95 -29.72
CA GLY A 63 -7.67 2.08 -31.02
C GLY A 63 -7.35 3.53 -31.43
N LYS A 64 -7.32 4.44 -30.45
CA LYS A 64 -6.94 5.85 -30.64
C LYS A 64 -5.43 6.04 -30.50
N ASP A 65 -4.90 7.13 -31.08
CA ASP A 65 -3.50 7.51 -30.87
C ASP A 65 -3.27 7.91 -29.42
N PHE A 66 -2.28 7.31 -28.78
CA PHE A 66 -1.84 7.54 -27.42
C PHE A 66 -0.42 8.10 -27.35
N GLY A 67 0.18 8.40 -28.48
CA GLY A 67 1.58 8.81 -28.57
C GLY A 67 1.89 10.11 -27.84
N ARG A 68 0.92 11.02 -27.72
CA ARG A 68 1.08 12.27 -26.96
C ARG A 68 1.14 12.00 -25.46
N GLU A 69 0.24 11.18 -24.95
CA GLU A 69 0.12 10.82 -23.53
C GLU A 69 1.34 10.02 -23.08
N LEU A 70 1.81 9.09 -23.91
CA LEU A 70 3.02 8.32 -23.63
C LEU A 70 4.25 9.22 -23.57
N ARG A 71 4.41 10.18 -24.48
CA ARG A 71 5.51 11.15 -24.45
C ARG A 71 5.52 12.00 -23.18
N GLN A 72 4.36 12.31 -22.58
CA GLN A 72 4.31 13.03 -21.31
C GLN A 72 4.88 12.17 -20.16
N ILE A 73 4.66 10.86 -20.20
CA ILE A 73 5.23 9.93 -19.24
C ILE A 73 6.75 9.80 -19.46
N GLU A 74 7.17 9.65 -20.72
CA GLU A 74 8.60 9.65 -21.11
C GLU A 74 9.31 10.90 -20.56
N GLN A 75 8.74 12.08 -20.81
CA GLN A 75 9.30 13.34 -20.32
C GLN A 75 9.40 13.37 -18.80
N ARG A 76 8.38 12.85 -18.09
CA ARG A 76 8.37 12.79 -16.63
C ARG A 76 9.54 11.99 -16.07
N TYR A 77 9.86 10.84 -16.67
CA TYR A 77 11.02 10.04 -16.27
C TYR A 77 12.33 10.69 -16.71
N GLN A 78 12.37 11.31 -17.90
CA GLN A 78 13.56 12.01 -18.36
C GLN A 78 13.94 13.17 -17.42
N GLU A 79 12.95 13.96 -16.96
CA GLU A 79 13.17 15.02 -15.96
C GLU A 79 13.79 14.48 -14.66
N ILE A 80 13.39 13.28 -14.22
CA ILE A 80 13.98 12.62 -13.04
C ILE A 80 15.41 12.17 -13.33
N ILE A 81 15.65 11.52 -14.46
CA ILE A 81 16.96 11.01 -14.90
C ILE A 81 17.96 12.15 -15.03
N ASP A 82 17.57 13.23 -15.71
CA ASP A 82 18.42 14.42 -15.92
C ASP A 82 18.72 15.13 -14.58
N GLY A 83 17.70 15.30 -13.74
CA GLY A 83 17.87 15.92 -12.42
C GLY A 83 18.72 15.10 -11.45
N LEU A 84 18.86 13.79 -11.69
CA LEU A 84 19.77 12.89 -10.97
C LEU A 84 21.13 12.74 -11.66
N GLU A 85 21.33 13.35 -12.83
CA GLU A 85 22.56 13.27 -13.64
C GLU A 85 22.94 11.83 -14.04
N LEU A 86 21.93 10.98 -14.29
CA LEU A 86 22.14 9.57 -14.62
C LEU A 86 22.44 9.38 -16.11
N LYS A 87 23.36 8.45 -16.40
CA LYS A 87 23.63 7.97 -17.76
C LYS A 87 22.70 6.75 -18.06
N LEU A 88 21.40 6.99 -18.04
CA LEU A 88 20.38 5.98 -18.25
C LEU A 88 19.44 6.42 -19.38
N SER A 89 19.13 5.51 -20.30
CA SER A 89 18.06 5.68 -21.29
C SER A 89 16.98 4.65 -21.04
N LEU A 90 15.71 5.06 -21.04
CA LEU A 90 14.53 4.21 -20.97
C LEU A 90 13.85 4.03 -22.34
N GLU A 91 14.54 4.34 -23.45
CA GLU A 91 13.98 4.30 -24.79
C GLU A 91 13.50 2.89 -25.19
N LYS A 92 14.26 1.86 -24.80
CA LYS A 92 13.89 0.47 -25.05
C LYS A 92 12.62 0.08 -24.28
N GLU A 93 12.53 0.45 -23.03
CA GLU A 93 11.40 0.18 -22.16
C GLU A 93 10.13 0.88 -22.68
N PHE A 94 10.25 2.14 -23.09
CA PHE A 94 9.11 2.87 -23.69
C PHE A 94 8.70 2.32 -25.06
N SER A 95 9.64 1.85 -25.87
CA SER A 95 9.33 1.17 -27.14
C SER A 95 8.54 -0.11 -26.87
N LEU A 96 8.95 -0.92 -25.91
CA LEU A 96 8.24 -2.13 -25.51
C LEU A 96 6.84 -1.82 -24.92
N ILE A 97 6.72 -0.77 -24.10
CA ILE A 97 5.43 -0.32 -23.58
C ILE A 97 4.49 0.08 -24.71
N ARG A 98 4.99 0.81 -25.71
CA ARG A 98 4.22 1.21 -26.89
C ARG A 98 3.70 0.00 -27.67
N GLU A 99 4.56 -0.98 -27.93
CA GLU A 99 4.20 -2.22 -28.60
C GLU A 99 3.13 -3.00 -27.81
N ASN A 100 3.32 -3.16 -26.50
CA ASN A 100 2.38 -3.87 -25.65
C ASN A 100 1.03 -3.15 -25.53
N PHE A 101 0.99 -1.81 -25.50
CA PHE A 101 -0.26 -1.06 -25.50
C PHE A 101 -1.00 -1.25 -26.84
N ALA A 102 -0.30 -1.17 -27.98
CA ALA A 102 -0.87 -1.46 -29.27
C ALA A 102 -1.37 -2.92 -29.39
N GLY A 103 -0.66 -3.86 -28.77
CA GLY A 103 -1.03 -5.28 -28.64
C GLY A 103 -2.12 -5.57 -27.59
N LYS A 104 -2.62 -4.57 -26.88
CA LYS A 104 -3.65 -4.68 -25.82
C LYS A 104 -3.24 -5.60 -24.67
N ALA A 105 -2.04 -5.44 -24.14
CA ALA A 105 -1.46 -6.26 -23.07
C ALA A 105 -2.19 -6.21 -21.72
N GLY A 106 -3.26 -5.43 -21.58
CA GLY A 106 -4.10 -5.38 -20.38
C GLY A 106 -3.84 -4.18 -19.49
N LYS A 107 -4.84 -3.94 -18.63
CA LYS A 107 -4.83 -2.80 -17.70
C LYS A 107 -3.75 -2.95 -16.61
N ASP A 108 -3.53 -4.17 -16.15
CA ASP A 108 -2.54 -4.45 -15.10
C ASP A 108 -1.11 -4.26 -15.60
N TYR A 109 -0.83 -4.69 -16.84
CA TYR A 109 0.43 -4.37 -17.49
C TYR A 109 0.65 -2.86 -17.54
N ALA A 110 -0.34 -2.09 -17.97
CA ALA A 110 -0.23 -0.63 -18.05
C ALA A 110 0.08 -0.01 -16.67
N ALA A 111 -0.69 -0.40 -15.65
CA ALA A 111 -0.51 0.11 -14.29
C ALA A 111 0.89 -0.18 -13.72
N SER A 112 1.38 -1.40 -13.91
CA SER A 112 2.67 -1.85 -13.37
C SER A 112 3.88 -1.10 -13.93
N ARG A 113 3.77 -0.53 -15.13
CA ARG A 113 4.91 0.12 -15.80
C ARG A 113 5.43 1.33 -15.05
N GLY A 114 4.60 1.98 -14.23
CA GLY A 114 5.04 3.07 -13.36
C GLY A 114 6.09 2.61 -12.34
N GLU A 115 5.81 1.56 -11.62
CA GLU A 115 6.73 0.98 -10.65
C GLU A 115 7.94 0.33 -11.32
N TYR A 116 7.73 -0.38 -12.43
CA TYR A 116 8.80 -1.00 -13.21
C TYR A 116 9.86 0.01 -13.66
N LEU A 117 9.44 1.09 -14.35
CA LEU A 117 10.35 2.14 -14.81
C LEU A 117 11.03 2.84 -13.63
N ASN A 118 10.27 3.10 -12.56
CA ASN A 118 10.82 3.75 -11.37
C ASN A 118 11.83 2.86 -10.63
N GLY A 119 11.61 1.55 -10.64
CA GLY A 119 12.55 0.56 -10.13
C GLY A 119 13.88 0.59 -10.88
N ILE A 120 13.85 0.65 -12.22
CA ILE A 120 15.06 0.76 -13.06
C ILE A 120 15.83 2.05 -12.74
N VAL A 121 15.13 3.19 -12.66
CA VAL A 121 15.75 4.48 -12.30
C VAL A 121 16.37 4.40 -10.90
N MET A 122 15.66 3.86 -9.92
CA MET A 122 16.15 3.73 -8.55
C MET A 122 17.35 2.80 -8.45
N ALA A 123 17.33 1.66 -9.14
CA ALA A 123 18.45 0.71 -9.17
C ALA A 123 19.70 1.35 -9.75
N ASN A 124 19.57 2.08 -10.86
CA ASN A 124 20.67 2.82 -11.48
C ASN A 124 21.21 3.92 -10.56
N TYR A 125 20.31 4.70 -9.93
CA TYR A 125 20.69 5.79 -9.01
C TYR A 125 21.46 5.30 -7.77
N LEU A 126 21.09 4.13 -7.24
CA LEU A 126 21.73 3.56 -6.06
C LEU A 126 22.95 2.69 -6.39
N GLY A 127 23.07 2.22 -7.64
CA GLY A 127 24.04 1.18 -8.03
C GLY A 127 23.66 -0.19 -7.45
N TYR A 128 22.36 -0.48 -7.31
CA TYR A 128 21.81 -1.73 -6.78
C TYR A 128 21.33 -2.63 -7.92
N GLU A 129 21.23 -3.92 -7.66
CA GLU A 129 20.66 -4.85 -8.63
C GLU A 129 19.15 -4.61 -8.79
N PHE A 130 18.68 -4.64 -10.03
CA PHE A 130 17.25 -4.58 -10.34
C PHE A 130 16.69 -6.01 -10.40
N VAL A 131 15.60 -6.26 -9.71
CA VAL A 131 14.84 -7.52 -9.74
C VAL A 131 13.41 -7.21 -10.15
N ASP A 132 12.98 -7.67 -11.33
CA ASP A 132 11.62 -7.44 -11.78
C ASP A 132 10.63 -8.18 -10.87
N ALA A 133 9.62 -7.48 -10.39
CA ALA A 133 8.58 -8.08 -9.55
C ALA A 133 7.82 -9.21 -10.26
N ALA A 134 7.69 -9.15 -11.58
CA ALA A 134 7.08 -10.21 -12.38
C ALA A 134 7.84 -11.54 -12.32
N GLU A 135 9.14 -11.54 -11.99
CA GLU A 135 9.95 -12.74 -11.85
C GLU A 135 9.82 -13.41 -10.47
N VAL A 136 9.38 -12.65 -9.46
CA VAL A 136 9.49 -13.07 -8.05
C VAL A 136 8.19 -12.98 -7.25
N ILE A 137 7.18 -12.28 -7.74
CA ILE A 137 5.84 -12.19 -7.13
C ILE A 137 4.89 -13.05 -7.95
N VAL A 138 4.40 -14.13 -7.34
CA VAL A 138 3.67 -15.19 -8.04
C VAL A 138 2.18 -15.12 -7.73
N PHE A 139 1.38 -15.17 -8.78
CA PHE A 139 -0.07 -15.35 -8.71
C PHE A 139 -0.45 -16.72 -9.29
N CYS A 140 -1.55 -17.30 -8.81
CA CYS A 140 -2.13 -18.54 -9.35
C CYS A 140 -2.86 -18.27 -10.69
N GLU A 141 -3.17 -19.33 -11.44
CA GLU A 141 -3.90 -19.24 -12.72
C GLU A 141 -5.27 -18.56 -12.59
N ASP A 142 -5.92 -18.65 -11.43
CA ASP A 142 -7.21 -18.00 -11.12
C ASP A 142 -7.07 -16.52 -10.74
N GLY A 143 -5.85 -15.98 -10.74
CA GLY A 143 -5.55 -14.61 -10.36
C GLY A 143 -5.42 -14.38 -8.85
N SER A 144 -5.54 -15.41 -8.02
CA SER A 144 -5.29 -15.32 -6.59
C SER A 144 -3.79 -15.21 -6.30
N PHE A 145 -3.43 -14.46 -5.26
CA PHE A 145 -2.04 -14.28 -4.87
C PHE A 145 -1.49 -15.52 -4.13
N ASP A 146 -0.36 -16.05 -4.57
CA ASP A 146 0.35 -17.16 -3.92
C ASP A 146 1.47 -16.62 -3.01
N MET A 147 1.15 -16.46 -1.73
CA MET A 147 2.09 -15.91 -0.75
C MET A 147 3.25 -16.87 -0.44
N ASP A 148 2.97 -18.16 -0.32
CA ASP A 148 3.99 -19.14 0.09
C ASP A 148 5.00 -19.33 -1.05
N LYS A 149 4.53 -19.46 -2.28
CA LYS A 149 5.40 -19.54 -3.46
C LYS A 149 6.20 -18.25 -3.68
N THR A 150 5.57 -17.10 -3.52
CA THR A 150 6.25 -15.80 -3.60
C THR A 150 7.37 -15.69 -2.57
N THR A 151 7.10 -16.08 -1.31
CA THR A 151 8.12 -16.02 -0.25
C THR A 151 9.29 -16.93 -0.55
N GLU A 152 9.04 -18.14 -1.07
CA GLU A 152 10.08 -19.08 -1.50
C GLU A 152 10.94 -18.48 -2.62
N VAL A 153 10.31 -18.02 -3.71
CA VAL A 153 11.01 -17.48 -4.90
C VAL A 153 11.82 -16.21 -4.55
N LEU A 154 11.22 -15.28 -3.80
CA LEU A 154 11.93 -14.10 -3.30
C LEU A 154 13.11 -14.47 -2.42
N GLY A 155 12.92 -15.41 -1.46
CA GLY A 155 13.97 -15.87 -0.57
C GLY A 155 15.17 -16.42 -1.36
N GLU A 156 14.93 -17.32 -2.32
CA GLU A 156 15.96 -17.88 -3.17
C GLU A 156 16.65 -16.82 -4.05
N ARG A 157 15.87 -15.91 -4.65
CA ARG A 157 16.41 -14.87 -5.54
C ARG A 157 17.27 -13.84 -4.82
N LEU A 158 16.92 -13.50 -3.57
CA LEU A 158 17.56 -12.42 -2.82
C LEU A 158 18.64 -12.87 -1.83
N LYS A 159 18.78 -14.18 -1.55
CA LYS A 159 19.66 -14.71 -0.49
C LYS A 159 21.12 -14.28 -0.61
N ASP A 160 21.65 -14.28 -1.83
CA ASP A 160 23.06 -13.98 -2.11
C ASP A 160 23.28 -12.52 -2.57
N MET A 161 22.18 -11.74 -2.70
CA MET A 161 22.28 -10.35 -3.12
C MET A 161 22.71 -9.45 -1.98
N LYS A 162 23.67 -8.61 -2.25
CA LYS A 162 24.09 -7.57 -1.31
C LYS A 162 23.02 -6.50 -1.15
N ASN A 163 22.51 -6.01 -2.26
CA ASN A 163 21.49 -4.95 -2.33
C ASN A 163 20.61 -5.18 -3.56
N ALA A 164 19.32 -4.90 -3.47
CA ALA A 164 18.42 -4.98 -4.63
C ALA A 164 17.31 -3.93 -4.58
N VAL A 165 16.79 -3.59 -5.75
CA VAL A 165 15.56 -2.81 -5.94
C VAL A 165 14.52 -3.71 -6.58
N ILE A 166 13.38 -3.87 -5.93
CA ILE A 166 12.25 -4.66 -6.39
C ILE A 166 11.06 -3.71 -6.57
N PRO A 167 10.55 -3.48 -7.80
CA PRO A 167 9.37 -2.63 -8.00
C PRO A 167 8.18 -3.14 -7.19
N GLY A 168 7.40 -2.23 -6.62
CA GLY A 168 6.20 -2.60 -5.90
C GLY A 168 5.00 -2.89 -6.80
N PHE A 169 3.86 -3.28 -6.22
CA PHE A 169 2.51 -3.25 -6.78
C PHE A 169 2.11 -4.41 -7.70
N TYR A 170 3.00 -5.14 -8.35
CA TYR A 170 2.66 -6.16 -9.34
C TYR A 170 3.47 -7.46 -9.18
N GLY A 171 3.02 -8.47 -9.87
CA GLY A 171 3.67 -9.75 -10.10
C GLY A 171 3.20 -10.35 -11.42
N ALA A 172 3.29 -11.67 -11.57
CA ALA A 172 2.85 -12.36 -12.77
C ALA A 172 2.10 -13.66 -12.47
N LEU A 173 1.24 -14.04 -13.43
CA LEU A 173 0.67 -15.36 -13.58
C LEU A 173 1.73 -16.34 -14.10
N PRO A 174 1.50 -17.67 -14.01
CA PRO A 174 2.44 -18.68 -14.52
C PRO A 174 2.77 -18.56 -16.01
N ASP A 175 1.88 -18.00 -16.80
CA ASP A 175 2.07 -17.75 -18.23
C ASP A 175 2.84 -16.45 -18.54
N GLY A 176 3.24 -15.69 -17.51
CA GLY A 176 3.97 -14.44 -17.60
C GLY A 176 3.10 -13.19 -17.75
N HIS A 177 1.78 -13.31 -17.76
CA HIS A 177 0.91 -12.13 -17.75
C HIS A 177 1.03 -11.37 -16.43
N VAL A 178 1.29 -10.07 -16.56
CA VAL A 178 1.40 -9.18 -15.40
C VAL A 178 0.03 -8.95 -14.78
N ILE A 179 -0.02 -9.07 -13.46
CA ILE A 179 -1.19 -8.78 -12.63
C ILE A 179 -0.81 -7.84 -11.49
N THR A 180 -1.73 -6.98 -11.06
CA THR A 180 -1.49 -6.00 -10.00
C THR A 180 -2.29 -6.34 -8.75
N PHE A 181 -1.75 -5.96 -7.57
CA PHE A 181 -2.53 -6.00 -6.34
C PHE A 181 -3.65 -4.95 -6.38
N SER A 182 -4.79 -5.26 -5.80
CA SER A 182 -5.97 -4.40 -5.85
C SER A 182 -5.79 -3.07 -5.11
N ARG A 183 -5.09 -3.06 -3.96
CA ARG A 183 -4.80 -1.89 -3.13
C ARG A 183 -3.49 -2.05 -2.37
N GLY A 184 -2.81 -0.94 -2.08
CA GLY A 184 -1.61 -0.95 -1.25
C GLY A 184 -0.47 -1.83 -1.77
N GLY A 185 -0.45 -2.13 -3.07
CA GLY A 185 0.41 -3.17 -3.63
C GLY A 185 1.90 -2.99 -3.38
N SER A 186 2.41 -1.74 -3.39
CA SER A 186 3.82 -1.52 -3.05
C SER A 186 4.10 -1.77 -1.56
N ASP A 187 3.11 -1.55 -0.67
CA ASP A 187 3.22 -1.88 0.76
C ASP A 187 3.24 -3.39 0.96
N ILE A 188 2.39 -4.11 0.21
CA ILE A 188 2.37 -5.58 0.18
C ILE A 188 3.71 -6.11 -0.31
N THR A 189 4.24 -5.61 -1.43
CA THR A 189 5.54 -6.03 -1.96
C THR A 189 6.66 -5.82 -0.93
N GLY A 190 6.70 -4.65 -0.26
CA GLY A 190 7.67 -4.37 0.79
C GLY A 190 7.59 -5.35 1.96
N SER A 191 6.39 -5.71 2.36
CA SER A 191 6.10 -6.70 3.40
C SER A 191 6.55 -8.11 2.99
N LEU A 192 6.26 -8.53 1.75
CA LEU A 192 6.68 -9.82 1.20
C LEU A 192 8.21 -9.93 1.12
N VAL A 193 8.88 -8.90 0.60
CA VAL A 193 10.34 -8.87 0.56
C VAL A 193 10.91 -8.97 1.97
N ALA A 194 10.34 -8.24 2.96
CA ALA A 194 10.79 -8.28 4.34
C ALA A 194 10.62 -9.68 4.96
N ALA A 195 9.49 -10.33 4.73
CA ALA A 195 9.24 -11.69 5.19
C ALA A 195 10.23 -12.69 4.55
N ALA A 196 10.39 -12.66 3.23
CA ALA A 196 11.22 -13.60 2.47
C ALA A 196 12.70 -13.57 2.85
N ILE A 197 13.23 -12.40 3.22
CA ILE A 197 14.66 -12.27 3.64
C ILE A 197 14.84 -12.32 5.17
N HIS A 198 13.78 -12.55 5.94
CA HIS A 198 13.76 -12.45 7.40
C HIS A 198 14.41 -11.13 7.87
N ALA A 199 13.82 -10.01 7.43
CA ALA A 199 14.32 -8.69 7.78
C ALA A 199 14.15 -8.41 9.28
N ASP A 200 15.07 -7.63 9.85
CA ASP A 200 14.95 -7.20 11.25
C ASP A 200 13.87 -6.12 11.43
N ILE A 201 13.57 -5.37 10.36
CA ILE A 201 12.54 -4.33 10.34
C ILE A 201 12.12 -4.00 8.89
N TYR A 202 10.84 -3.70 8.70
CA TYR A 202 10.30 -3.13 7.48
C TYR A 202 10.02 -1.64 7.69
N GLU A 203 10.74 -0.76 7.00
CA GLU A 203 10.51 0.69 7.03
C GLU A 203 9.61 1.11 5.88
N ASN A 204 8.44 1.66 6.17
CA ASN A 204 7.53 2.25 5.19
C ASN A 204 7.66 3.78 5.22
N TRP A 205 8.29 4.33 4.19
CA TRP A 205 8.55 5.75 4.04
C TRP A 205 7.46 6.42 3.20
N THR A 206 6.83 7.44 3.78
CA THR A 206 5.70 8.18 3.21
C THR A 206 5.89 9.68 3.47
N ASP A 207 4.84 10.48 3.36
CA ASP A 207 4.82 11.93 3.60
C ASP A 207 4.28 12.32 5.00
N VAL A 208 4.03 11.34 5.86
CA VAL A 208 3.60 11.56 7.25
C VAL A 208 4.58 10.94 8.25
N SER A 209 4.74 11.59 9.41
CA SER A 209 5.68 11.17 10.46
C SER A 209 5.16 10.05 11.37
N GLY A 210 4.26 9.20 10.88
CA GLY A 210 3.65 8.09 11.62
C GLY A 210 2.15 8.26 11.83
N PHE A 211 1.58 7.43 12.70
CA PHE A 211 0.17 7.52 13.08
C PHE A 211 -0.03 8.59 14.14
N LEU A 212 -1.06 9.40 13.96
CA LEU A 212 -1.46 10.40 14.92
C LEU A 212 -2.48 9.83 15.92
N VAL A 213 -2.45 10.30 17.16
CA VAL A 213 -3.40 9.88 18.19
C VAL A 213 -4.86 10.20 17.83
N THR A 214 -5.09 11.14 16.92
CA THR A 214 -6.40 11.52 16.41
C THR A 214 -6.28 12.25 15.07
N ASP A 215 -7.42 12.46 14.39
CA ASP A 215 -7.50 13.14 13.10
C ASP A 215 -7.05 14.62 13.20
N PRO A 216 -6.01 15.05 12.47
CA PRO A 216 -5.51 16.42 12.49
C PRO A 216 -6.50 17.45 11.92
N ARG A 217 -7.53 17.01 11.21
CA ARG A 217 -8.64 17.86 10.74
C ARG A 217 -9.62 18.24 11.85
N ILE A 218 -9.59 17.48 12.95
CA ILE A 218 -10.49 17.67 14.11
C ILE A 218 -9.74 18.29 15.29
N VAL A 219 -8.53 17.81 15.56
CA VAL A 219 -7.69 18.28 16.68
C VAL A 219 -6.42 18.92 16.14
N VAL A 220 -6.13 20.12 16.59
CA VAL A 220 -4.93 20.87 16.18
C VAL A 220 -3.69 20.25 16.82
N ASN A 221 -2.66 19.96 15.99
CA ASN A 221 -1.36 19.40 16.41
C ASN A 221 -1.48 18.13 17.28
N PRO A 222 -2.13 17.07 16.82
CA PRO A 222 -2.18 15.82 17.54
C PRO A 222 -0.78 15.19 17.66
N GLU A 223 -0.50 14.52 18.75
CA GLU A 223 0.76 13.82 18.93
C GLU A 223 0.89 12.59 18.03
N VAL A 224 2.13 12.19 17.75
CA VAL A 224 2.44 10.95 17.04
C VAL A 224 2.43 9.78 18.01
N ILE A 225 1.82 8.67 17.62
CA ILE A 225 1.88 7.40 18.34
C ILE A 225 3.28 6.80 18.14
N GLU A 226 4.10 6.71 19.19
CA GLU A 226 5.47 6.18 19.06
C GLU A 226 5.49 4.68 18.77
N THR A 227 4.62 3.92 19.44
CA THR A 227 4.54 2.46 19.30
C THR A 227 3.08 2.02 19.38
N ILE A 228 2.68 1.15 18.47
CA ILE A 228 1.33 0.59 18.41
C ILE A 228 1.41 -0.91 18.11
N THR A 229 0.49 -1.69 18.66
CA THR A 229 0.38 -3.10 18.30
C THR A 229 -0.42 -3.28 17.00
N TYR A 230 -0.19 -4.40 16.29
CA TYR A 230 -1.00 -4.74 15.10
C TYR A 230 -2.50 -4.78 15.41
N ARG A 231 -2.87 -5.20 16.63
CA ARG A 231 -4.27 -5.24 17.06
C ARG A 231 -4.87 -3.83 17.18
N GLU A 232 -4.17 -2.92 17.88
CA GLU A 232 -4.62 -1.53 18.01
C GLU A 232 -4.66 -0.81 16.65
N LEU A 233 -3.68 -1.08 15.78
CA LEU A 233 -3.65 -0.52 14.43
C LEU A 233 -4.89 -0.95 13.62
N ARG A 234 -5.30 -2.21 13.70
CA ARG A 234 -6.51 -2.69 13.02
C ARG A 234 -7.76 -1.94 13.46
N GLU A 235 -7.93 -1.76 14.77
CA GLU A 235 -9.07 -1.01 15.33
C GLU A 235 -9.09 0.45 14.83
N LEU A 236 -7.92 1.14 14.84
CA LEU A 236 -7.83 2.50 14.34
C LEU A 236 -8.07 2.60 12.83
N SER A 237 -7.52 1.66 12.05
CA SER A 237 -7.66 1.64 10.59
C SER A 237 -9.09 1.35 10.17
N TYR A 238 -9.78 0.45 10.85
CA TYR A 238 -11.19 0.15 10.62
C TYR A 238 -12.09 1.39 10.77
N MET A 239 -11.76 2.24 11.74
CA MET A 239 -12.46 3.50 12.00
C MET A 239 -11.94 4.69 11.17
N GLY A 240 -11.10 4.45 10.13
CA GLY A 240 -10.72 5.44 9.12
C GLY A 240 -9.35 6.10 9.28
N ALA A 241 -8.52 5.68 10.22
CA ALA A 241 -7.12 6.11 10.31
C ALA A 241 -6.24 5.31 9.32
N THR A 242 -6.44 5.53 8.01
CA THR A 242 -5.84 4.71 6.95
C THR A 242 -4.45 5.26 6.58
N VAL A 243 -3.39 4.71 7.13
CA VAL A 243 -2.00 4.94 6.68
C VAL A 243 -1.43 3.70 6.00
N LEU A 244 -1.90 2.50 6.40
CA LEU A 244 -1.43 1.22 5.86
C LEU A 244 -2.61 0.27 5.67
N HIS A 245 -2.65 -0.45 4.56
CA HIS A 245 -3.68 -1.46 4.29
C HIS A 245 -3.41 -2.74 5.08
N GLU A 246 -4.48 -3.38 5.57
CA GLU A 246 -4.38 -4.59 6.39
C GLU A 246 -3.67 -5.75 5.66
N GLU A 247 -3.95 -5.94 4.38
CA GLU A 247 -3.31 -6.96 3.55
C GLU A 247 -1.79 -6.79 3.46
N ALA A 248 -1.30 -5.54 3.51
CA ALA A 248 0.13 -5.24 3.50
C ALA A 248 0.84 -5.62 4.80
N ILE A 249 0.11 -5.81 5.88
CA ILE A 249 0.67 -6.11 7.21
C ILE A 249 0.87 -7.62 7.39
N PHE A 250 0.04 -8.43 6.74
CA PHE A 250 -0.05 -9.86 7.01
C PHE A 250 1.29 -10.63 6.86
N PRO A 251 2.09 -10.46 5.79
CA PRO A 251 3.35 -11.20 5.62
C PRO A 251 4.36 -10.93 6.75
N VAL A 252 4.60 -9.67 7.09
CA VAL A 252 5.55 -9.29 8.17
C VAL A 252 5.02 -9.65 9.54
N ARG A 253 3.70 -9.58 9.75
CA ARG A 253 3.09 -9.98 11.02
C ARG A 253 3.27 -11.49 11.27
N LYS A 254 3.08 -12.33 10.26
CA LYS A 254 3.30 -13.79 10.34
C LYS A 254 4.73 -14.12 10.80
N GLU A 255 5.70 -13.34 10.37
CA GLU A 255 7.12 -13.49 10.71
C GLU A 255 7.55 -12.69 11.97
N GLY A 256 6.63 -11.97 12.61
CA GLY A 256 6.94 -11.15 13.79
C GLY A 256 7.86 -9.94 13.50
N ILE A 257 7.97 -9.53 12.24
CA ILE A 257 8.84 -8.42 11.81
C ILE A 257 8.14 -7.09 12.11
N PRO A 258 8.77 -6.16 12.86
CA PRO A 258 8.18 -4.85 13.12
C PRO A 258 8.14 -3.99 11.86
N ILE A 259 7.11 -3.12 11.76
CA ILE A 259 7.01 -2.09 10.73
C ILE A 259 7.30 -0.73 11.35
N ASN A 260 8.06 0.12 10.67
CA ASN A 260 8.25 1.51 11.08
C ASN A 260 7.74 2.45 9.97
N ILE A 261 6.71 3.23 10.28
CA ILE A 261 6.18 4.27 9.39
C ILE A 261 7.01 5.53 9.58
N ARG A 262 7.62 6.04 8.51
CA ARG A 262 8.55 7.16 8.57
C ARG A 262 8.26 8.21 7.49
N ASN A 263 8.69 9.44 7.78
CA ASN A 263 8.51 10.58 6.87
C ASN A 263 9.76 10.84 6.02
N THR A 264 9.62 10.78 4.70
CA THR A 264 10.72 11.09 3.76
C THR A 264 11.14 12.56 3.84
N ASN A 265 10.21 13.46 4.22
CA ASN A 265 10.49 14.90 4.32
C ASN A 265 10.99 15.33 5.70
N ALA A 266 10.90 14.45 6.71
CA ALA A 266 11.43 14.64 8.06
C ALA A 266 12.10 13.32 8.53
N PRO A 267 13.23 12.93 7.94
CA PRO A 267 13.84 11.62 8.17
C PRO A 267 14.41 11.46 9.58
N GLU A 268 14.59 12.53 10.33
CA GLU A 268 14.95 12.54 11.75
C GLU A 268 13.82 12.13 12.67
N ASP A 269 12.56 12.27 12.24
CA ASP A 269 11.41 11.82 13.01
C ASP A 269 11.44 10.29 13.17
N LYS A 270 11.20 9.82 14.41
CA LYS A 270 11.22 8.38 14.72
C LYS A 270 10.05 7.63 14.05
N GLY A 271 8.97 8.35 13.77
CA GLY A 271 7.74 7.79 13.22
C GLY A 271 7.00 6.88 14.21
N THR A 272 6.19 5.97 13.69
CA THR A 272 5.45 4.99 14.48
C THR A 272 6.00 3.59 14.26
N LEU A 273 6.33 2.89 15.36
CA LEU A 273 6.72 1.49 15.33
C LEU A 273 5.50 0.60 15.59
N ILE A 274 5.22 -0.31 14.65
CA ILE A 274 4.13 -1.30 14.73
C ILE A 274 4.75 -2.65 15.10
N VAL A 275 4.23 -3.28 16.16
CA VAL A 275 4.77 -4.52 16.73
C VAL A 275 3.65 -5.52 17.07
N GLU A 276 3.99 -6.80 17.19
CA GLU A 276 3.01 -7.82 17.64
C GLU A 276 2.59 -7.61 19.09
N SER A 277 3.56 -7.32 19.97
CA SER A 277 3.32 -7.03 21.38
C SER A 277 4.39 -6.09 21.91
N THR A 278 4.08 -5.40 22.99
CA THR A 278 5.03 -4.52 23.65
C THR A 278 4.92 -4.65 25.15
N CYS A 279 6.07 -4.73 25.83
CA CYS A 279 6.18 -4.63 27.29
C CYS A 279 6.40 -3.19 27.76
N ARG A 280 6.49 -2.22 26.82
CA ARG A 280 6.64 -0.81 27.18
C ARG A 280 5.37 -0.29 27.83
N LYS A 281 5.51 0.35 28.96
CA LYS A 281 4.39 1.06 29.59
C LYS A 281 3.97 2.21 28.66
N PRO A 282 2.69 2.28 28.26
CA PRO A 282 2.23 3.33 27.38
C PRO A 282 2.34 4.69 28.06
N LYS A 283 2.64 5.74 27.28
CA LYS A 283 2.69 7.13 27.77
C LYS A 283 1.30 7.60 28.22
N TYR A 284 0.26 7.17 27.51
CA TYR A 284 -1.14 7.52 27.77
C TYR A 284 -1.98 6.27 27.94
N THR A 285 -3.12 6.41 28.63
CA THR A 285 -4.09 5.33 28.83
C THR A 285 -4.79 4.93 27.53
N ILE A 286 -4.93 5.87 26.58
CA ILE A 286 -5.57 5.67 25.28
C ILE A 286 -4.50 5.82 24.21
N THR A 287 -4.37 4.83 23.33
CA THR A 287 -3.40 4.81 22.23
C THR A 287 -3.78 5.80 21.13
N GLY A 288 -5.06 5.87 20.78
CA GLY A 288 -5.58 6.79 19.76
C GLY A 288 -7.10 6.77 19.72
N ILE A 289 -7.67 7.76 19.02
CA ILE A 289 -9.11 7.91 18.81
C ILE A 289 -9.34 8.10 17.31
N ALA A 290 -10.04 7.17 16.69
CA ALA A 290 -10.51 7.27 15.32
C ALA A 290 -12.04 7.29 15.27
N GLY A 291 -12.59 7.96 14.27
CA GLY A 291 -14.05 8.05 14.08
C GLY A 291 -14.42 8.15 12.61
N LYS A 292 -15.49 7.48 12.22
CA LYS A 292 -16.05 7.48 10.88
C LYS A 292 -17.49 8.00 10.92
N LYS A 293 -17.87 8.80 9.94
CA LYS A 293 -19.23 9.31 9.77
C LYS A 293 -19.98 8.50 8.73
N GLY A 294 -21.31 8.72 8.62
CA GLY A 294 -22.14 8.12 7.58
C GLY A 294 -22.74 6.78 7.99
N PHE A 295 -23.15 6.67 9.25
CA PHE A 295 -23.90 5.52 9.76
C PHE A 295 -25.34 5.85 10.04
N ALA A 296 -26.23 4.89 9.76
CA ALA A 296 -27.59 4.87 10.24
C ALA A 296 -27.69 3.90 11.44
N ALA A 297 -28.47 4.27 12.45
CA ALA A 297 -28.74 3.45 13.61
C ALA A 297 -30.20 2.98 13.57
N LEU A 298 -30.44 1.70 13.44
CA LEU A 298 -31.78 1.09 13.47
C LEU A 298 -32.00 0.54 14.88
N ASN A 299 -32.87 1.21 15.63
CA ASN A 299 -33.26 0.75 16.98
C ASN A 299 -34.49 -0.16 16.87
N ILE A 300 -34.37 -1.36 17.38
CA ILE A 300 -35.40 -2.40 17.39
C ILE A 300 -35.82 -2.59 18.84
N GLU A 301 -37.09 -2.37 19.10
CA GLU A 301 -37.67 -2.53 20.44
C GLU A 301 -38.68 -3.66 20.45
N LYS A 302 -38.59 -4.53 21.45
CA LYS A 302 -39.51 -5.64 21.64
C LYS A 302 -39.59 -6.01 23.13
N ASP A 303 -40.78 -5.99 23.67
CA ASP A 303 -40.99 -6.45 25.04
C ASP A 303 -40.52 -7.90 25.21
N MET A 304 -39.81 -8.16 26.28
CA MET A 304 -39.23 -9.47 26.61
C MET A 304 -38.30 -10.04 25.53
N MET A 305 -37.61 -9.19 24.77
CA MET A 305 -36.72 -9.57 23.69
C MET A 305 -35.66 -10.57 24.17
N ASN A 306 -35.09 -10.36 25.35
CA ASN A 306 -34.03 -11.20 25.93
C ASN A 306 -34.51 -12.63 26.28
N SER A 307 -35.82 -12.83 26.39
CA SER A 307 -36.41 -14.15 26.66
C SER A 307 -36.65 -14.95 25.38
N GLU A 308 -36.58 -14.33 24.21
CA GLU A 308 -36.75 -15.00 22.93
C GLU A 308 -35.43 -15.55 22.38
N VAL A 309 -35.27 -16.87 22.47
CA VAL A 309 -34.09 -17.54 21.91
C VAL A 309 -34.01 -17.33 20.41
N GLY A 310 -32.84 -16.80 19.93
CA GLY A 310 -32.55 -16.59 18.53
C GLY A 310 -33.12 -15.28 17.94
N PHE A 311 -33.65 -14.37 18.75
CA PHE A 311 -34.15 -13.09 18.25
C PHE A 311 -33.08 -12.32 17.44
N GLY A 312 -31.85 -12.17 17.97
CA GLY A 312 -30.74 -11.51 17.25
C GLY A 312 -30.43 -12.16 15.90
N ARG A 313 -30.49 -13.50 15.81
CA ARG A 313 -30.31 -14.20 14.52
C ARG A 313 -31.40 -13.81 13.52
N LYS A 314 -32.67 -13.73 13.95
CA LYS A 314 -33.80 -13.32 13.08
C LYS A 314 -33.63 -11.89 12.57
N VAL A 315 -33.13 -10.99 13.41
CA VAL A 315 -32.80 -9.62 13.01
C VAL A 315 -31.71 -9.62 11.98
N LEU A 316 -30.57 -10.28 12.25
CA LEU A 316 -29.45 -10.35 11.31
C LEU A 316 -29.77 -11.03 9.99
N GLU A 317 -30.69 -12.03 10.00
CA GLU A 317 -31.19 -12.67 8.79
C GLU A 317 -31.89 -11.69 7.83
N VAL A 318 -32.55 -10.66 8.38
CA VAL A 318 -33.15 -9.58 7.54
C VAL A 318 -32.07 -8.76 6.85
N PHE A 319 -31.00 -8.39 7.57
CA PHE A 319 -29.88 -7.67 6.98
C PHE A 319 -29.15 -8.52 5.93
N GLU A 320 -28.88 -9.79 6.22
CA GLU A 320 -28.26 -10.74 5.31
C GLU A 320 -29.05 -10.88 4.00
N LYS A 321 -30.38 -11.12 4.09
CA LYS A 321 -31.26 -11.24 2.92
C LYS A 321 -31.28 -9.98 2.03
N ASN A 322 -31.02 -8.83 2.61
CA ASN A 322 -30.96 -7.58 1.88
C ASN A 322 -29.51 -7.19 1.51
N GLY A 323 -28.52 -8.03 1.80
CA GLY A 323 -27.11 -7.78 1.51
C GLY A 323 -26.59 -6.50 2.20
N ILE A 324 -27.03 -6.24 3.43
CA ILE A 324 -26.59 -5.10 4.25
C ILE A 324 -25.63 -5.62 5.32
N SER A 325 -24.41 -5.07 5.34
CA SER A 325 -23.44 -5.33 6.38
C SER A 325 -23.71 -4.49 7.62
N PHE A 326 -23.45 -5.02 8.81
CA PHE A 326 -23.54 -4.25 10.04
C PHE A 326 -22.15 -4.01 10.63
N GLU A 327 -21.97 -2.87 11.31
CA GLU A 327 -20.70 -2.46 11.92
C GLU A 327 -20.70 -2.68 13.44
N HIS A 328 -21.83 -2.46 14.08
CA HIS A 328 -21.96 -2.58 15.52
C HIS A 328 -23.39 -2.93 15.91
N MET A 329 -23.57 -3.76 16.93
CA MET A 329 -24.89 -4.22 17.36
C MET A 329 -24.98 -4.31 18.89
N PRO A 330 -25.09 -3.19 19.61
CA PRO A 330 -25.36 -3.20 21.03
C PRO A 330 -26.80 -3.68 21.31
N SER A 331 -26.95 -4.52 22.34
CA SER A 331 -28.25 -5.03 22.76
C SER A 331 -28.47 -4.80 24.25
N GLY A 332 -29.70 -4.42 24.61
CA GLY A 332 -30.23 -4.33 25.97
C GLY A 332 -31.19 -5.46 26.27
N ILE A 333 -32.06 -5.27 27.28
CA ILE A 333 -33.07 -6.26 27.69
C ILE A 333 -34.19 -6.34 26.62
N ASP A 334 -34.74 -5.19 26.24
CA ASP A 334 -35.87 -5.06 25.30
C ASP A 334 -35.50 -4.26 24.04
N THR A 335 -34.20 -3.97 23.83
CA THR A 335 -33.76 -3.18 22.72
C THR A 335 -32.50 -3.77 22.05
N MET A 336 -32.40 -3.60 20.75
CA MET A 336 -31.22 -3.93 19.95
C MET A 336 -31.03 -2.82 18.91
N THR A 337 -29.83 -2.24 18.86
CA THR A 337 -29.51 -1.23 17.85
C THR A 337 -28.52 -1.83 16.86
N VAL A 338 -28.83 -1.74 15.57
CA VAL A 338 -27.91 -2.17 14.50
C VAL A 338 -27.40 -0.94 13.77
N PHE A 339 -26.09 -0.76 13.76
CA PHE A 339 -25.40 0.31 13.01
C PHE A 339 -24.99 -0.23 11.66
N VAL A 340 -25.38 0.47 10.60
CA VAL A 340 -25.08 0.13 9.19
C VAL A 340 -24.55 1.37 8.47
N HIS A 341 -23.84 1.17 7.36
CA HIS A 341 -23.49 2.29 6.49
C HIS A 341 -24.75 2.91 5.92
N GLN A 342 -24.89 4.25 6.04
CA GLN A 342 -26.03 4.99 5.56
C GLN A 342 -26.28 4.78 4.06
N SER A 343 -25.20 4.72 3.25
CA SER A 343 -25.28 4.47 1.81
C SER A 343 -25.90 3.10 1.48
N GLU A 344 -25.51 2.05 2.21
CA GLU A 344 -26.06 0.70 1.99
C GLU A 344 -27.56 0.61 2.36
N PHE A 345 -28.00 1.43 3.31
CA PHE A 345 -29.38 1.48 3.76
C PHE A 345 -30.27 2.34 2.86
N GLU A 346 -29.77 3.47 2.35
CA GLU A 346 -30.52 4.37 1.47
C GLU A 346 -30.69 3.82 0.05
N GLU A 347 -29.83 2.94 -0.41
CA GLU A 347 -29.91 2.31 -1.72
C GLU A 347 -30.94 1.17 -1.80
N LYS A 348 -31.53 0.77 -0.67
CA LYS A 348 -32.45 -0.39 -0.55
C LYS A 348 -33.75 -0.07 0.16
#